data_73b4fc689a20003c5dfada1134cf4e4f
#
_entry.id   73b4fc689a20003c5dfada1134cf4e4f
#
_cell.length_a   1.000
_cell.length_b   1.000
_cell.length_c   1.000
_cell.angle_alpha   90.00
_cell.angle_beta   90.00
_cell.angle_gamma   90.00
#
_symmetry.space_group_name_H-M   'P 1'
#
loop_
_entity.id
_entity.type
_entity.pdbx_description
1 polymer ?
#
loop_
_entity_poly.entity_id
_entity_poly.type
_entity_poly.pdbx_seq_one_letter_code
_entity_poly.pdbx_strand_id
1 'polypeptide(L)'
;MSTSSRSAVLGRRACAVLAATSAVLHGLMIGDAGHPLVAVLIVGMALACLYCAKELWTAGSPRVWCIVAVMNLGMVAVHLSMPGHHHGHVVAITNAAPMSTLMMVATSISIVEAVIATVVLWVQTRSRASSLSVAARSRGAI
;
A
#
# COMPACT_ATOMS: atom_id res chain seq x y z
N MET A 1 -20.00 22.39 2.76
CA MET A 1 -19.00 21.28 2.85
C MET A 1 -17.73 21.75 2.17
N SER A 2 -16.65 21.91 2.94
CA SER A 2 -15.38 22.48 2.47
C SER A 2 -14.73 21.58 1.40
N THR A 3 -14.12 22.17 0.38
CA THR A 3 -13.36 21.50 -0.69
C THR A 3 -12.25 20.59 -0.14
N SER A 4 -11.64 20.97 0.96
CA SER A 4 -10.63 20.19 1.69
C SER A 4 -11.13 18.81 2.15
N SER A 5 -12.39 18.68 2.55
CA SER A 5 -13.00 17.41 2.96
C SER A 5 -13.18 16.44 1.77
N ARG A 6 -13.56 16.97 0.62
CA ARG A 6 -13.78 16.14 -0.60
C ARG A 6 -12.46 15.56 -1.14
N SER A 7 -11.40 16.36 -1.17
CA SER A 7 -10.08 15.93 -1.64
C SER A 7 -9.50 14.81 -0.75
N ALA A 8 -9.67 14.93 0.57
CA ALA A 8 -9.21 13.91 1.52
C ALA A 8 -9.95 12.57 1.35
N VAL A 9 -11.28 12.62 1.12
CA VAL A 9 -12.07 11.41 0.85
C VAL A 9 -11.68 10.78 -0.47
N LEU A 10 -11.47 11.59 -1.52
CA LEU A 10 -11.08 11.10 -2.83
C LEU A 10 -9.71 10.40 -2.80
N GLY A 11 -8.71 11.04 -2.16
CA GLY A 11 -7.38 10.45 -1.99
C GLY A 11 -7.42 9.11 -1.25
N ARG A 12 -8.19 9.03 -0.18
CA ARG A 12 -8.38 7.79 0.59
C ARG A 12 -9.01 6.68 -0.27
N ARG A 13 -10.05 6.98 -1.04
CA ARG A 13 -10.69 6.02 -1.93
C ARG A 13 -9.77 5.58 -3.06
N ALA A 14 -8.97 6.48 -3.62
CA ALA A 14 -7.97 6.14 -4.62
C ALA A 14 -6.95 5.13 -4.06
N CYS A 15 -6.43 5.35 -2.85
CA CYS A 15 -5.54 4.37 -2.20
C CYS A 15 -6.24 3.03 -1.91
N ALA A 16 -7.52 3.05 -1.53
CA ALA A 16 -8.28 1.81 -1.34
C ALA A 16 -8.41 1.01 -2.65
N VAL A 17 -8.60 1.69 -3.77
CA VAL A 17 -8.64 1.03 -5.10
C VAL A 17 -7.26 0.49 -5.48
N LEU A 18 -6.18 1.22 -5.24
CA LEU A 18 -4.82 0.73 -5.48
C LEU A 18 -4.52 -0.51 -4.65
N ALA A 19 -4.84 -0.52 -3.36
CA ALA A 19 -4.67 -1.68 -2.48
C ALA A 19 -5.50 -2.89 -2.96
N ALA A 20 -6.73 -2.68 -3.41
CA ALA A 20 -7.55 -3.75 -3.99
C ALA A 20 -6.93 -4.30 -5.30
N THR A 21 -6.41 -3.42 -6.16
CA THR A 21 -5.70 -3.82 -7.38
C THR A 21 -4.45 -4.64 -7.05
N SER A 22 -3.66 -4.21 -6.07
CA SER A 22 -2.50 -4.97 -5.58
C SER A 22 -2.90 -6.37 -5.08
N ALA A 23 -4.01 -6.50 -4.36
CA ALA A 23 -4.52 -7.81 -3.93
C ALA A 23 -4.85 -8.72 -5.12
N VAL A 24 -5.48 -8.18 -6.18
CA VAL A 24 -5.78 -8.94 -7.41
C VAL A 24 -4.49 -9.40 -8.09
N LEU A 25 -3.48 -8.52 -8.20
CA LEU A 25 -2.19 -8.88 -8.79
C LEU A 25 -1.51 -10.02 -8.03
N HIS A 26 -1.51 -9.98 -6.70
CA HIS A 26 -1.00 -11.08 -5.88
C HIS A 26 -1.82 -12.36 -6.09
N GLY A 27 -3.14 -12.26 -6.20
CA GLY A 27 -4.01 -13.39 -6.51
C GLY A 27 -3.65 -14.08 -7.84
N LEU A 28 -3.34 -13.29 -8.87
CA LEU A 28 -2.93 -13.83 -10.17
C LEU A 28 -1.58 -14.54 -10.12
N MET A 29 -0.69 -14.15 -9.18
CA MET A 29 0.63 -14.76 -9.02
C MET A 29 0.61 -16.09 -8.25
N ILE A 30 -0.51 -16.46 -7.61
CA ILE A 30 -0.60 -17.70 -6.81
C ILE A 30 -0.40 -18.94 -7.67
N GLY A 31 -0.90 -18.93 -8.91
CA GLY A 31 -0.79 -20.06 -9.84
C GLY A 31 0.64 -20.42 -10.21
N ASP A 32 1.55 -19.49 -10.14
CA ASP A 32 2.96 -19.64 -10.49
C ASP A 32 3.88 -19.89 -9.27
N ALA A 33 3.29 -20.04 -8.08
CA ALA A 33 4.03 -20.28 -6.85
C ALA A 33 4.58 -21.72 -6.82
N GLY A 34 5.81 -21.91 -7.30
CA GLY A 34 6.47 -23.23 -7.36
C GLY A 34 6.79 -23.86 -5.98
N HIS A 35 6.61 -23.14 -4.87
CA HIS A 35 6.88 -23.60 -3.52
C HIS A 35 5.77 -23.19 -2.56
N PRO A 36 5.30 -24.07 -1.65
CA PRO A 36 4.17 -23.79 -0.76
C PRO A 36 4.40 -22.57 0.16
N LEU A 37 5.63 -22.34 0.60
CA LEU A 37 5.97 -21.16 1.40
C LEU A 37 5.74 -19.85 0.62
N VAL A 38 6.08 -19.83 -0.66
CA VAL A 38 5.85 -18.67 -1.55
C VAL A 38 4.36 -18.45 -1.72
N ALA A 39 3.58 -19.51 -1.92
CA ALA A 39 2.11 -19.42 -2.02
C ALA A 39 1.49 -18.83 -0.74
N VAL A 40 1.91 -19.30 0.43
CA VAL A 40 1.44 -18.76 1.72
C VAL A 40 1.79 -17.28 1.86
N LEU A 41 2.98 -16.88 1.46
CA LEU A 41 3.44 -15.48 1.51
C LEU A 41 2.59 -14.60 0.58
N ILE A 42 2.34 -15.04 -0.66
CA ILE A 42 1.50 -14.31 -1.64
C ILE A 42 0.06 -14.17 -1.11
N VAL A 43 -0.52 -15.24 -0.57
CA VAL A 43 -1.85 -15.19 0.04
C VAL A 43 -1.88 -14.21 1.21
N GLY A 44 -0.89 -14.25 2.09
CA GLY A 44 -0.76 -13.30 3.20
C GLY A 44 -0.69 -11.85 2.73
N MET A 45 0.08 -11.56 1.67
CA MET A 45 0.17 -10.23 1.06
C MET A 45 -1.17 -9.80 0.45
N ALA A 46 -1.86 -10.69 -0.26
CA ALA A 46 -3.17 -10.40 -0.84
C ALA A 46 -4.21 -10.05 0.25
N LEU A 47 -4.25 -10.83 1.32
CA LEU A 47 -5.15 -10.58 2.46
C LEU A 47 -4.83 -9.26 3.17
N ALA A 48 -3.55 -8.93 3.34
CA ALA A 48 -3.13 -7.67 3.91
C ALA A 48 -3.55 -6.48 3.04
N CYS A 49 -3.41 -6.58 1.71
CA CYS A 49 -3.89 -5.55 0.78
C CYS A 49 -5.42 -5.38 0.85
N LEU A 50 -6.19 -6.46 0.92
CA LEU A 50 -7.65 -6.42 1.08
C LEU A 50 -8.05 -5.77 2.41
N TYR A 51 -7.35 -6.11 3.50
CA TYR A 51 -7.56 -5.46 4.78
C TYR A 51 -7.31 -3.96 4.71
N CYS A 52 -6.18 -3.53 4.13
CA CYS A 52 -5.88 -2.11 3.91
C CYS A 52 -6.93 -1.42 3.05
N ALA A 53 -7.38 -2.06 1.96
CA ALA A 53 -8.42 -1.53 1.08
C ALA A 53 -9.73 -1.28 1.84
N LYS A 54 -10.19 -2.25 2.63
CA LYS A 54 -11.39 -2.13 3.47
C LYS A 54 -11.27 -0.99 4.48
N GLU A 55 -10.17 -0.95 5.22
CA GLU A 55 -9.93 0.07 6.25
C GLU A 55 -9.84 1.49 5.65
N LEU A 56 -9.15 1.64 4.53
CA LEU A 56 -9.09 2.91 3.81
C LEU A 56 -10.45 3.31 3.26
N TRP A 57 -11.29 2.37 2.87
CA TRP A 57 -12.63 2.67 2.38
C TRP A 57 -13.54 3.20 3.48
N THR A 58 -13.47 2.62 4.67
CA THR A 58 -14.36 2.90 5.81
C THR A 58 -13.83 4.00 6.73
N ALA A 59 -12.56 3.92 7.13
CA ALA A 59 -11.95 4.81 8.11
C ALA A 59 -10.63 5.40 7.57
N GLY A 60 -10.38 6.67 7.80
CA GLY A 60 -9.12 7.34 7.40
C GLY A 60 -8.24 7.66 8.62
N SER A 61 -8.19 6.78 9.61
CA SER A 61 -7.43 7.04 10.83
C SER A 61 -5.92 7.01 10.59
N PRO A 62 -5.10 7.76 11.36
CA PRO A 62 -3.64 7.73 11.23
C PRO A 62 -3.05 6.32 11.42
N ARG A 63 -3.71 5.49 12.23
CA ARG A 63 -3.30 4.10 12.46
C ARG A 63 -3.37 3.27 11.18
N VAL A 64 -4.43 3.45 10.40
CA VAL A 64 -4.59 2.77 9.10
C VAL A 64 -3.49 3.19 8.13
N TRP A 65 -3.18 4.47 8.06
CA TRP A 65 -2.10 4.98 7.21
C TRP A 65 -0.72 4.45 7.62
N CYS A 66 -0.45 4.28 8.92
CA CYS A 66 0.77 3.60 9.38
C CYS A 66 0.83 2.15 8.91
N ILE A 67 -0.28 1.41 9.03
CA ILE A 67 -0.36 0.02 8.57
C ILE A 67 -0.10 -0.06 7.07
N VAL A 68 -0.76 0.80 6.27
CA VAL A 68 -0.56 0.87 4.82
C VAL A 68 0.91 1.13 4.48
N ALA A 69 1.54 2.11 5.13
CA ALA A 69 2.95 2.43 4.89
C ALA A 69 3.87 1.24 5.21
N VAL A 70 3.71 0.62 6.38
CA VAL A 70 4.55 -0.51 6.81
C VAL A 70 4.36 -1.73 5.90
N MET A 71 3.11 -2.05 5.55
CA MET A 71 2.80 -3.19 4.68
C MET A 71 3.38 -3.00 3.28
N ASN A 72 3.24 -1.80 2.70
CA ASN A 72 3.80 -1.53 1.38
C ASN A 72 5.34 -1.50 1.37
N LEU A 73 5.97 -0.93 2.39
CA LEU A 73 7.43 -0.99 2.55
C LEU A 73 7.93 -2.43 2.70
N GLY A 74 7.22 -3.26 3.48
CA GLY A 74 7.52 -4.69 3.61
C GLY A 74 7.40 -5.41 2.28
N MET A 75 6.37 -5.10 1.49
CA MET A 75 6.13 -5.67 0.17
C MET A 75 7.26 -5.30 -0.82
N VAL A 76 7.66 -4.03 -0.85
CA VAL A 76 8.80 -3.57 -1.66
C VAL A 76 10.09 -4.29 -1.24
N ALA A 77 10.35 -4.40 0.06
CA ALA A 77 11.53 -5.09 0.58
C ALA A 77 11.57 -6.56 0.16
N VAL A 78 10.44 -7.28 0.23
CA VAL A 78 10.33 -8.68 -0.23
C VAL A 78 10.60 -8.80 -1.74
N HIS A 79 9.97 -7.94 -2.56
CA HIS A 79 10.18 -7.96 -4.00
C HIS A 79 11.61 -7.66 -4.41
N LEU A 80 12.28 -6.72 -3.74
CA LEU A 80 13.68 -6.40 -3.99
C LEU A 80 14.66 -7.47 -3.45
N SER A 81 14.26 -8.24 -2.44
CA SER A 81 15.07 -9.30 -1.85
C SER A 81 15.00 -10.61 -2.63
N MET A 82 14.00 -10.79 -3.49
CA MET A 82 13.91 -11.95 -4.36
C MET A 82 14.88 -11.79 -5.52
N PRO A 83 15.97 -12.60 -5.60
CA PRO A 83 16.84 -12.57 -6.76
C PRO A 83 16.03 -12.95 -7.99
N GLY A 84 16.00 -12.07 -8.98
CA GLY A 84 15.39 -12.39 -10.28
C GLY A 84 16.08 -13.61 -10.85
N HIS A 85 15.44 -14.75 -10.78
CA HIS A 85 15.89 -15.94 -11.50
C HIS A 85 15.70 -15.68 -12.99
N HIS A 86 16.69 -15.04 -13.59
CA HIS A 86 16.88 -14.97 -15.04
C HIS A 86 17.31 -16.35 -15.55
N HIS A 87 16.41 -17.33 -15.53
CA HIS A 87 16.66 -18.58 -16.19
C HIS A 87 15.42 -19.00 -16.97
N GLY A 88 15.56 -18.97 -18.29
CA GLY A 88 14.73 -19.71 -19.22
C GLY A 88 13.71 -18.87 -19.97
N HIS A 89 14.10 -18.46 -21.17
CA HIS A 89 13.19 -18.25 -22.29
C HIS A 89 12.40 -19.54 -22.55
N VAL A 90 11.24 -19.65 -21.93
CA VAL A 90 10.19 -20.49 -22.47
C VAL A 90 9.18 -19.54 -23.08
N VAL A 91 9.18 -19.49 -24.40
CA VAL A 91 8.17 -18.79 -25.21
C VAL A 91 6.86 -19.57 -25.03
N ALA A 92 6.14 -19.27 -23.96
CA ALA A 92 4.75 -19.68 -23.83
C ALA A 92 3.93 -18.60 -24.56
N ILE A 93 3.38 -18.97 -25.71
CA ILE A 93 2.38 -18.20 -26.46
C ILE A 93 1.06 -18.26 -25.64
N THR A 94 1.02 -17.52 -24.54
CA THR A 94 -0.21 -17.24 -23.79
C THR A 94 -0.29 -15.74 -23.62
N ASN A 95 -1.45 -15.14 -23.88
CA ASN A 95 -1.75 -13.71 -23.75
C ASN A 95 -1.69 -13.20 -22.28
N ALA A 96 -1.07 -13.93 -21.38
CA ALA A 96 -0.83 -13.54 -20.00
C ALA A 96 0.45 -12.70 -19.93
N ALA A 97 0.39 -11.56 -19.23
CA ALA A 97 1.55 -10.74 -18.98
C ALA A 97 2.64 -11.56 -18.29
N PRO A 98 3.92 -11.44 -18.71
CA PRO A 98 5.01 -12.21 -18.11
C PRO A 98 5.12 -11.87 -16.63
N MET A 99 5.44 -12.85 -15.78
CA MET A 99 5.57 -12.75 -14.32
C MET A 99 6.41 -11.54 -13.88
N SER A 100 7.48 -11.24 -14.63
CA SER A 100 8.33 -10.06 -14.39
C SER A 100 7.57 -8.74 -14.52
N THR A 101 6.63 -8.64 -15.45
CA THR A 101 5.81 -7.44 -15.65
C THR A 101 4.81 -7.26 -14.51
N LEU A 102 4.14 -8.34 -14.08
CA LEU A 102 3.22 -8.31 -12.95
C LEU A 102 3.94 -7.90 -11.66
N MET A 103 5.13 -8.43 -11.43
CA MET A 103 5.96 -8.11 -10.28
C MET A 103 6.42 -6.64 -10.29
N MET A 104 6.82 -6.13 -11.45
CA MET A 104 7.20 -4.73 -11.62
C MET A 104 6.03 -3.79 -11.36
N VAL A 105 4.84 -4.10 -11.88
CA VAL A 105 3.62 -3.32 -11.66
C VAL A 105 3.22 -3.33 -10.19
N ALA A 106 3.21 -4.50 -9.54
CA ALA A 106 2.89 -4.64 -8.13
C ALA A 106 3.85 -3.83 -7.24
N THR A 107 5.16 -3.90 -7.51
CA THR A 107 6.19 -3.13 -6.80
C THR A 107 5.98 -1.63 -7.00
N SER A 108 5.69 -1.19 -8.22
CA SER A 108 5.44 0.23 -8.52
C SER A 108 4.22 0.76 -7.77
N ILE A 109 3.12 0.00 -7.72
CA ILE A 109 1.93 0.35 -6.96
C ILE A 109 2.26 0.47 -5.47
N SER A 110 3.01 -0.49 -4.91
CA SER A 110 3.39 -0.47 -3.50
C SER A 110 4.27 0.73 -3.13
N ILE A 111 5.18 1.14 -4.01
CA ILE A 111 5.99 2.36 -3.82
C ILE A 111 5.10 3.60 -3.80
N VAL A 112 4.17 3.72 -4.75
CA VAL A 112 3.23 4.85 -4.82
C VAL A 112 2.38 4.92 -3.55
N GLU A 113 1.82 3.80 -3.10
CA GLU A 113 1.03 3.74 -1.86
C GLU A 113 1.86 4.09 -0.62
N ALA A 114 3.09 3.60 -0.51
CA ALA A 114 4.01 3.92 0.58
C ALA A 114 4.30 5.43 0.64
N VAL A 115 4.56 6.06 -0.50
CA VAL A 115 4.78 7.51 -0.59
C VAL A 115 3.54 8.28 -0.17
N ILE A 116 2.37 7.93 -0.69
CA ILE A 116 1.10 8.60 -0.33
C ILE A 116 0.84 8.46 1.17
N ALA A 117 0.97 7.25 1.72
CA ALA A 117 0.74 6.99 3.14
C ALA A 117 1.70 7.81 4.03
N THR A 118 2.97 7.89 3.66
CA THR A 118 3.99 8.67 4.38
C THR A 118 3.67 10.16 4.34
N VAL A 119 3.30 10.70 3.19
CA VAL A 119 2.91 12.12 3.04
C VAL A 119 1.67 12.44 3.88
N VAL A 120 0.65 11.58 3.85
CA VAL A 120 -0.57 11.76 4.65
C VAL A 120 -0.26 11.75 6.14
N LEU A 121 0.55 10.80 6.61
CA LEU A 121 0.99 10.74 8.00
C LEU A 121 1.76 11.98 8.40
N TRP A 122 2.68 12.43 7.57
CA TRP A 122 3.48 13.63 7.83
C TRP A 122 2.60 14.89 7.97
N VAL A 123 1.63 15.08 7.08
CA VAL A 123 0.69 16.20 7.14
C VAL A 123 -0.17 16.11 8.41
N GLN A 124 -0.70 14.93 8.74
CA GLN A 124 -1.54 14.74 9.93
C GLN A 124 -0.77 14.96 11.24
N THR A 125 0.48 14.51 11.31
CA THR A 125 1.31 14.70 12.51
C THR A 125 1.70 16.16 12.69
N ARG A 126 2.03 16.88 11.62
CA ARG A 126 2.29 18.33 11.67
C ARG A 126 1.09 19.12 12.14
N SER A 127 -0.09 18.85 11.61
CA SER A 127 -1.33 19.54 12.02
C SER A 127 -1.63 19.34 13.50
N ARG A 128 -1.42 18.15 14.05
CA ARG A 128 -1.60 17.86 15.48
C ARG A 128 -0.57 18.58 16.35
N ALA A 129 0.69 18.59 15.95
CA ALA A 129 1.75 19.30 16.67
C ALA A 129 1.45 20.81 16.78
N SER A 130 1.00 21.42 15.68
CA SER A 130 0.60 22.84 15.66
C SER A 130 -0.57 23.12 16.60
N SER A 131 -1.59 22.27 16.61
CA SER A 131 -2.76 22.43 17.49
C SER A 131 -2.38 22.32 18.97
N LEU A 132 -1.47 21.41 19.32
CA LEU A 132 -0.99 21.25 20.70
C LEU A 132 -0.16 22.44 21.15
N SER A 133 0.67 23.02 20.30
CA SER A 133 1.48 24.20 20.61
C SER A 133 0.62 25.46 20.86
N VAL A 134 -0.46 25.63 20.11
CA VAL A 134 -1.43 26.71 20.31
C VAL A 134 -2.17 26.51 21.64
N ALA A 135 -2.64 25.30 21.94
CA ALA A 135 -3.33 25.00 23.18
C ALA A 135 -2.42 25.16 24.42
N ALA A 136 -1.15 24.86 24.32
CA ALA A 136 -0.17 25.05 25.39
C ALA A 136 0.06 26.55 25.67
N ARG A 137 0.17 27.38 24.63
CA ARG A 137 0.32 28.84 24.77
C ARG A 137 -0.90 29.49 25.45
N SER A 138 -2.12 29.07 25.10
CA SER A 138 -3.34 29.62 25.69
C SER A 138 -3.47 29.29 27.19
N ARG A 139 -2.95 28.16 27.66
CA ARG A 139 -2.94 27.78 29.07
C ARG A 139 -1.87 28.50 29.89
N GLY A 140 -0.77 28.88 29.30
CA GLY A 140 0.31 29.60 29.99
C GLY A 140 0.09 31.11 30.09
N ALA A 141 -0.97 31.64 29.50
CA ALA A 141 -1.32 33.07 29.50
C ALA A 141 -2.37 33.44 30.57
N ILE A 142 -2.81 32.49 31.40
CA ILE A 142 -3.72 32.66 32.55
C ILE A 142 -2.88 32.60 33.83
#